data_4c673acb5b04a8c75025459667cced86
#
_entry.id   4c673acb5b04a8c75025459667cced86
#
_cell.length_a   1.000
_cell.length_b   1.000
_cell.length_c   1.000
_cell.angle_alpha   90.00
_cell.angle_beta   90.00
_cell.angle_gamma   90.00
#
_symmetry.space_group_name_H-M   'P 1'
#
loop_
_entity.id
_entity.type
_entity.pdbx_description
1 polymer ?
#
loop_
_entity_poly.entity_id
_entity_poly.type
_entity_poly.pdbx_seq_one_letter_code
_entity_poly.pdbx_strand_id
1 'polypeptide(L)'
;HESPDGTRLLGNHTGDDYTEQLNEAVQRILNEPRMIGMNGFIVKSKSPSCGLHRATFTDRRGVTSRSSAGLFTSALKSAYPNLPVETEGRLNDANIRYDFLTRIFANQRLDDIKKDLSPSRLIEYHTQNKSLIRSHHEMLYRELGRLIADLSPGVDVVYSKYRALHAEALSHPSSPGRHHNVLMHLYGYFKNTLRDAAKSDLRDVIDKYRKGVVPLTVPTMMMRQHAKHFEDLYVEHQTYLQPFPVELIK
;
A
#
# COMPACT_ATOMS: atom_id res chain seq x y z
N HIS A 1 5.36 9.90 30.94
CA HIS A 1 4.46 8.88 30.40
C HIS A 1 5.31 7.73 29.88
N GLU A 2 5.21 6.58 30.49
CA GLU A 2 5.74 5.35 29.92
C GLU A 2 5.05 5.11 28.58
N SER A 3 5.82 4.64 27.58
CA SER A 3 5.18 4.14 26.35
C SER A 3 4.22 2.99 26.73
N PRO A 4 3.18 2.70 25.94
CA PRO A 4 2.18 1.68 26.25
C PRO A 4 2.75 0.29 26.56
N ASP A 5 4.00 0.03 26.15
CA ASP A 5 4.74 -1.22 26.34
C ASP A 5 5.84 -1.12 27.41
N GLY A 6 5.92 -0.01 28.17
CA GLY A 6 6.95 0.22 29.19
C GLY A 6 8.35 0.52 28.63
N THR A 7 8.50 0.79 27.32
CA THR A 7 9.80 1.10 26.69
C THR A 7 10.28 2.49 27.11
N ARG A 8 11.55 2.59 27.50
CA ARG A 8 12.21 3.84 27.89
C ARG A 8 13.38 4.15 26.96
N LEU A 9 13.64 5.45 26.73
CA LEU A 9 14.82 5.93 26.03
C LEU A 9 15.82 6.46 27.03
N LEU A 10 16.91 5.71 27.23
CA LEU A 10 17.98 6.09 28.13
C LEU A 10 19.23 6.53 27.36
N GLY A 11 19.93 7.54 27.88
CA GLY A 11 21.24 7.96 27.36
C GLY A 11 22.29 6.87 27.61
N ASN A 12 22.98 6.44 26.57
CA ASN A 12 23.96 5.34 26.64
C ASN A 12 25.14 5.61 27.60
N HIS A 13 25.50 6.88 27.80
CA HIS A 13 26.67 7.26 28.64
C HIS A 13 26.25 7.87 29.96
N THR A 14 25.11 8.54 30.04
CA THR A 14 24.65 9.26 31.24
C THR A 14 23.64 8.47 32.03
N GLY A 15 22.89 7.54 31.39
CA GLY A 15 21.78 6.83 32.00
C GLY A 15 20.52 7.69 32.17
N ASP A 16 20.54 8.95 31.73
CA ASP A 16 19.39 9.86 31.83
C ASP A 16 18.20 9.33 31.01
N ASP A 17 17.01 9.56 31.51
CA ASP A 17 15.76 9.15 30.86
C ASP A 17 15.22 10.28 29.99
N TYR A 18 15.25 10.06 28.67
CA TYR A 18 14.76 10.98 27.65
C TYR A 18 13.37 10.59 27.10
N THR A 19 12.67 9.64 27.73
CA THR A 19 11.40 9.10 27.23
C THR A 19 10.33 10.18 27.09
N GLU A 20 10.16 11.02 28.13
CA GLU A 20 9.16 12.09 28.13
C GLU A 20 9.46 13.14 27.06
N GLN A 21 10.70 13.60 26.97
CA GLN A 21 11.15 14.57 25.98
C GLN A 21 10.95 14.06 24.54
N LEU A 22 11.23 12.76 24.31
CA LEU A 22 10.99 12.14 23.01
C LEU A 22 9.50 12.06 22.71
N ASN A 23 8.67 11.65 23.67
CA ASN A 23 7.23 11.57 23.48
C ASN A 23 6.62 12.94 23.15
N GLU A 24 7.01 14.00 23.85
CA GLU A 24 6.60 15.36 23.54
C GLU A 24 7.03 15.81 22.15
N ALA A 25 8.28 15.51 21.75
CA ALA A 25 8.77 15.82 20.43
C ALA A 25 8.00 15.04 19.34
N VAL A 26 7.69 13.78 19.58
CA VAL A 26 6.88 12.93 18.70
C VAL A 26 5.48 13.53 18.53
N GLN A 27 4.81 13.89 19.64
CA GLN A 27 3.48 14.48 19.57
C GLN A 27 3.47 15.82 18.83
N ARG A 28 4.49 16.67 19.03
CA ARG A 28 4.64 17.91 18.25
C ARG A 28 4.76 17.62 16.75
N ILE A 29 5.60 16.66 16.35
CA ILE A 29 5.77 16.28 14.94
C ILE A 29 4.47 15.75 14.35
N LEU A 30 3.76 14.83 15.05
CA LEU A 30 2.51 14.23 14.58
C LEU A 30 1.39 15.27 14.40
N ASN A 31 1.43 16.37 15.14
CA ASN A 31 0.46 17.46 15.06
C ASN A 31 0.86 18.57 14.07
N GLU A 32 2.01 18.45 13.40
CA GLU A 32 2.42 19.46 12.42
C GLU A 32 1.51 19.46 11.18
N PRO A 33 1.22 20.65 10.60
CA PRO A 33 0.39 20.76 9.39
C PRO A 33 0.88 19.90 8.22
N ARG A 34 2.18 19.68 8.09
CA ARG A 34 2.78 18.82 7.04
C ARG A 34 2.42 17.33 7.16
N MET A 35 1.89 16.90 8.32
CA MET A 35 1.40 15.53 8.50
C MET A 35 -0.01 15.33 7.92
N ILE A 36 -0.73 16.42 7.65
CA ILE A 36 -2.08 16.38 7.08
C ILE A 36 -1.98 16.02 5.59
N GLY A 37 -2.72 15.01 5.16
CA GLY A 37 -2.74 14.57 3.75
C GLY A 37 -1.50 13.78 3.32
N MET A 38 -0.70 13.32 4.27
CA MET A 38 0.45 12.47 4.01
C MET A 38 0.00 11.06 3.56
N ASN A 39 0.53 10.59 2.44
CA ASN A 39 0.14 9.31 1.84
C ASN A 39 1.14 8.17 2.08
N GLY A 40 2.29 8.45 2.70
CA GLY A 40 3.29 7.47 3.08
C GLY A 40 4.41 8.10 3.91
N PHE A 41 5.18 7.28 4.61
CA PHE A 41 6.29 7.73 5.43
C PHE A 41 7.50 6.79 5.30
N ILE A 42 8.70 7.37 5.15
CA ILE A 42 9.95 6.61 5.14
C ILE A 42 10.67 6.87 6.46
N VAL A 43 10.91 5.81 7.22
CA VAL A 43 11.58 5.88 8.52
C VAL A 43 13.02 5.35 8.42
N LYS A 44 13.89 5.83 9.30
CA LYS A 44 15.29 5.41 9.37
C LYS A 44 15.41 3.98 9.90
N SER A 45 16.05 3.09 9.13
CA SER A 45 16.32 1.73 9.57
C SER A 45 17.30 1.70 10.75
N LYS A 46 17.22 0.69 11.60
CA LYS A 46 18.09 0.46 12.76
C LYS A 46 18.12 1.58 13.81
N SER A 47 17.25 2.58 13.70
CA SER A 47 17.13 3.63 14.71
C SER A 47 16.30 3.14 15.90
N PRO A 48 16.73 3.36 17.16
CA PRO A 48 15.93 2.99 18.32
C PRO A 48 14.62 3.77 18.43
N SER A 49 14.59 5.00 17.89
CA SER A 49 13.37 5.82 17.86
C SER A 49 12.52 5.60 16.60
N CYS A 50 13.14 5.43 15.42
CA CYS A 50 12.46 5.43 14.12
C CYS A 50 12.39 4.06 13.43
N GLY A 51 13.08 3.02 13.91
CA GLY A 51 13.11 1.70 13.27
C GLY A 51 11.70 1.12 13.08
N LEU A 52 11.39 0.62 11.87
CA LEU A 52 10.09 0.00 11.59
C LEU A 52 9.98 -1.40 12.16
N HIS A 53 11.08 -2.16 12.07
CA HIS A 53 11.21 -3.52 12.56
C HIS A 53 12.55 -3.66 13.26
N ARG A 54 12.58 -4.43 14.34
CA ARG A 54 13.84 -4.74 15.07
C ARG A 54 14.58 -3.49 15.54
N ALA A 55 13.87 -2.47 16.06
CA ALA A 55 14.52 -1.46 16.87
C ALA A 55 15.29 -2.14 18.00
N THR A 56 16.49 -1.66 18.29
CA THR A 56 17.34 -2.25 19.31
C THR A 56 16.90 -1.74 20.68
N PHE A 57 16.48 -2.64 21.54
CA PHE A 57 16.15 -2.37 22.95
C PHE A 57 17.13 -3.13 23.83
N THR A 58 17.58 -2.49 24.89
CA THR A 58 18.43 -3.13 25.90
C THR A 58 17.62 -3.17 27.21
N ASP A 59 17.48 -4.34 27.81
CA ASP A 59 16.80 -4.49 29.09
C ASP A 59 17.69 -4.01 30.26
N ARG A 60 17.13 -3.97 31.48
CA ARG A 60 17.85 -3.57 32.70
C ARG A 60 19.03 -4.49 33.04
N ARG A 61 19.13 -5.67 32.44
CA ARG A 61 20.23 -6.64 32.61
C ARG A 61 21.29 -6.49 31.52
N GLY A 62 21.16 -5.50 30.62
CA GLY A 62 22.06 -5.30 29.50
C GLY A 62 21.81 -6.23 28.33
N VAL A 63 20.75 -7.02 28.34
CA VAL A 63 20.42 -7.92 27.24
C VAL A 63 19.75 -7.12 26.13
N THR A 64 20.36 -7.13 24.97
CA THR A 64 19.85 -6.43 23.77
C THR A 64 18.87 -7.31 23.01
N SER A 65 17.66 -6.82 22.80
CA SER A 65 16.64 -7.45 21.95
C SER A 65 16.30 -6.56 20.73
N ARG A 66 15.78 -7.18 19.68
CA ARG A 66 15.35 -6.50 18.46
C ARG A 66 13.95 -6.98 18.11
N SER A 67 12.93 -6.45 18.75
CA SER A 67 11.60 -7.05 18.65
C SER A 67 10.47 -6.14 18.19
N SER A 68 10.59 -4.83 18.33
CA SER A 68 9.48 -3.90 18.06
C SER A 68 9.88 -2.72 17.16
N ALA A 69 8.92 -1.89 16.82
CA ALA A 69 9.15 -0.61 16.18
C ALA A 69 9.71 0.40 17.20
N GLY A 70 10.48 1.38 16.74
CA GLY A 70 10.93 2.50 17.57
C GLY A 70 9.76 3.36 18.05
N LEU A 71 9.98 4.15 19.11
CA LEU A 71 8.94 4.95 19.76
C LEU A 71 8.20 5.89 18.80
N PHE A 72 8.93 6.61 17.94
CA PHE A 72 8.32 7.46 16.91
C PHE A 72 7.46 6.65 15.94
N THR A 73 7.98 5.54 15.41
CA THR A 73 7.26 4.72 14.43
C THR A 73 6.02 4.05 15.05
N SER A 74 6.09 3.64 16.32
CA SER A 74 4.94 3.12 17.05
C SER A 74 3.85 4.18 17.19
N ALA A 75 4.20 5.39 17.60
CA ALA A 75 3.28 6.51 17.73
C ALA A 75 2.70 6.93 16.36
N LEU A 76 3.53 6.99 15.32
CA LEU A 76 3.09 7.26 13.95
C LEU A 76 2.05 6.23 13.48
N LYS A 77 2.30 4.94 13.67
CA LYS A 77 1.36 3.88 13.27
C LYS A 77 0.08 3.87 14.09
N SER A 78 0.15 4.28 15.36
CA SER A 78 -1.03 4.45 16.21
C SER A 78 -1.89 5.63 15.76
N ALA A 79 -1.26 6.77 15.41
CA ALA A 79 -1.96 7.96 14.92
C ALA A 79 -2.50 7.78 13.49
N TYR A 80 -1.76 7.04 12.64
CA TYR A 80 -2.07 6.84 11.21
C TYR A 80 -2.00 5.34 10.85
N PRO A 81 -2.94 4.49 11.33
CA PRO A 81 -2.86 3.02 11.22
C PRO A 81 -2.82 2.52 9.77
N ASN A 82 -3.39 3.27 8.84
CA ASN A 82 -3.48 2.92 7.42
C ASN A 82 -2.37 3.54 6.57
N LEU A 83 -1.48 4.33 7.17
CA LEU A 83 -0.39 4.96 6.44
C LEU A 83 0.66 3.92 6.03
N PRO A 84 1.04 3.83 4.74
CA PRO A 84 2.19 3.05 4.32
C PRO A 84 3.46 3.59 4.98
N VAL A 85 4.15 2.74 5.75
CA VAL A 85 5.43 3.08 6.38
C VAL A 85 6.46 2.05 5.96
N GLU A 86 7.61 2.50 5.48
CA GLU A 86 8.72 1.62 5.09
C GLU A 86 10.07 2.23 5.49
N THR A 87 11.14 1.46 5.43
CA THR A 87 12.49 1.96 5.71
C THR A 87 13.27 2.20 4.43
N GLU A 88 14.21 3.15 4.46
CA GLU A 88 15.08 3.47 3.33
C GLU A 88 15.86 2.23 2.84
N GLY A 89 16.30 1.38 3.76
CA GLY A 89 17.07 0.18 3.41
C GLY A 89 16.22 -0.87 2.69
N ARG A 90 14.97 -1.08 3.11
CA ARG A 90 14.09 -2.07 2.49
C ARG A 90 13.53 -1.62 1.14
N LEU A 91 13.45 -0.31 0.90
CA LEU A 91 13.04 0.23 -0.40
C LEU A 91 14.05 -0.05 -1.53
N ASN A 92 15.24 -0.59 -1.23
CA ASN A 92 16.15 -1.12 -2.24
C ASN A 92 15.64 -2.43 -2.87
N ASP A 93 14.77 -3.19 -2.17
CA ASP A 93 14.06 -4.31 -2.76
C ASP A 93 12.96 -3.82 -3.70
N ALA A 94 13.01 -4.25 -4.95
CA ALA A 94 12.09 -3.79 -6.00
C ALA A 94 10.62 -4.13 -5.72
N ASN A 95 10.34 -5.28 -5.09
CA ASN A 95 8.96 -5.69 -4.78
C ASN A 95 8.40 -4.87 -3.62
N ILE A 96 9.20 -4.64 -2.57
CA ILE A 96 8.82 -3.80 -1.42
C ILE A 96 8.58 -2.37 -1.89
N ARG A 97 9.47 -1.83 -2.72
CA ARG A 97 9.32 -0.49 -3.29
C ARG A 97 8.07 -0.38 -4.17
N TYR A 98 7.82 -1.38 -5.02
CA TYR A 98 6.63 -1.44 -5.86
C TYR A 98 5.34 -1.42 -5.01
N ASP A 99 5.25 -2.25 -3.96
CA ASP A 99 4.11 -2.30 -3.04
C ASP A 99 3.92 -0.96 -2.30
N PHE A 100 4.99 -0.40 -1.75
CA PHE A 100 4.96 0.88 -1.04
C PHE A 100 4.47 2.03 -1.93
N LEU A 101 5.01 2.15 -3.15
CA LEU A 101 4.56 3.15 -4.13
C LEU A 101 3.11 2.93 -4.54
N THR A 102 2.71 1.69 -4.80
CA THR A 102 1.32 1.34 -5.12
C THR A 102 0.35 1.87 -4.07
N ARG A 103 0.66 1.67 -2.79
CA ARG A 103 -0.16 2.10 -1.66
C ARG A 103 -0.20 3.62 -1.52
N ILE A 104 0.92 4.30 -1.67
CA ILE A 104 1.00 5.78 -1.65
C ILE A 104 0.10 6.37 -2.72
N PHE A 105 0.25 5.93 -3.96
CA PHE A 105 -0.52 6.47 -5.07
C PHE A 105 -2.00 6.07 -5.03
N ALA A 106 -2.34 4.91 -4.45
CA ALA A 106 -3.72 4.53 -4.21
C ALA A 106 -4.39 5.43 -3.17
N ASN A 107 -3.68 5.75 -2.06
CA ASN A 107 -4.15 6.71 -1.05
C ASN A 107 -4.33 8.10 -1.66
N GLN A 108 -3.34 8.59 -2.43
CA GLN A 108 -3.42 9.88 -3.10
C GLN A 108 -4.65 9.98 -4.00
N ARG A 109 -4.89 9.00 -4.87
CA ARG A 109 -6.08 8.98 -5.74
C ARG A 109 -7.38 8.98 -4.95
N LEU A 110 -7.42 8.28 -3.82
CA LEU A 110 -8.59 8.25 -2.95
C LEU A 110 -8.82 9.60 -2.24
N ASP A 111 -7.75 10.25 -1.80
CA ASP A 111 -7.84 11.60 -1.23
C ASP A 111 -8.22 12.65 -2.28
N ASP A 112 -7.83 12.46 -3.54
CA ASP A 112 -8.20 13.36 -4.63
C ASP A 112 -9.71 13.31 -4.94
N ILE A 113 -10.34 12.14 -4.91
CA ILE A 113 -11.81 12.07 -5.11
C ILE A 113 -12.59 12.67 -3.94
N LYS A 114 -11.99 12.79 -2.75
CA LYS A 114 -12.63 13.43 -1.59
C LYS A 114 -12.89 14.93 -1.82
N LYS A 115 -12.12 15.58 -2.68
CA LYS A 115 -12.23 17.02 -2.96
C LYS A 115 -13.56 17.38 -3.65
N ASP A 116 -14.10 16.47 -4.44
CA ASP A 116 -15.37 16.59 -5.17
C ASP A 116 -16.19 15.30 -5.09
N LEU A 117 -16.30 14.76 -3.87
CA LEU A 117 -16.91 13.48 -3.59
C LEU A 117 -18.38 13.41 -4.03
N SER A 118 -18.70 12.38 -4.82
CA SER A 118 -20.06 12.04 -5.24
C SER A 118 -20.22 10.52 -5.35
N PRO A 119 -21.47 10.00 -5.36
CA PRO A 119 -21.71 8.58 -5.59
C PRO A 119 -21.03 8.05 -6.86
N SER A 120 -21.14 8.76 -7.97
CA SER A 120 -20.51 8.36 -9.25
C SER A 120 -19.00 8.31 -9.17
N ARG A 121 -18.36 9.29 -8.54
CA ARG A 121 -16.90 9.34 -8.36
C ARG A 121 -16.38 8.16 -7.52
N LEU A 122 -17.09 7.82 -6.44
CA LEU A 122 -16.69 6.70 -5.59
C LEU A 122 -16.85 5.36 -6.31
N ILE A 123 -17.96 5.17 -7.07
CA ILE A 123 -18.19 3.96 -7.87
C ILE A 123 -17.16 3.85 -9.00
N GLU A 124 -16.84 4.94 -9.68
CA GLU A 124 -15.82 5.00 -10.72
C GLU A 124 -14.45 4.63 -10.15
N TYR A 125 -14.06 5.24 -9.03
CA TYR A 125 -12.82 4.89 -8.33
C TYR A 125 -12.73 3.40 -8.03
N HIS A 126 -13.79 2.82 -7.44
CA HIS A 126 -13.81 1.38 -7.17
C HIS A 126 -13.65 0.56 -8.44
N THR A 127 -14.37 0.93 -9.50
CA THR A 127 -14.33 0.23 -10.79
C THR A 127 -12.91 0.20 -11.37
N GLN A 128 -12.20 1.32 -11.30
CA GLN A 128 -10.82 1.44 -11.77
C GLN A 128 -9.80 0.71 -10.87
N ASN A 129 -10.09 0.56 -9.57
CA ASN A 129 -9.17 -0.01 -8.59
C ASN A 129 -9.47 -1.47 -8.19
N LYS A 130 -10.58 -2.05 -8.66
CA LYS A 130 -11.02 -3.38 -8.21
C LYS A 130 -10.01 -4.50 -8.49
N SER A 131 -9.31 -4.45 -9.62
CA SER A 131 -8.26 -5.42 -9.95
C SER A 131 -7.06 -5.29 -9.02
N LEU A 132 -6.69 -4.06 -8.65
CA LEU A 132 -5.63 -3.78 -7.69
C LEU A 132 -6.01 -4.32 -6.30
N ILE A 133 -7.17 -3.97 -5.79
CA ILE A 133 -7.67 -4.42 -4.49
C ILE A 133 -7.71 -5.95 -4.44
N ARG A 134 -8.23 -6.59 -5.49
CA ARG A 134 -8.34 -8.04 -5.59
C ARG A 134 -6.98 -8.73 -5.58
N SER A 135 -5.94 -8.14 -6.16
CA SER A 135 -4.58 -8.69 -6.14
C SER A 135 -3.97 -8.71 -4.72
N HIS A 136 -4.46 -7.87 -3.82
CA HIS A 136 -4.05 -7.84 -2.43
C HIS A 136 -4.94 -8.70 -1.52
N HIS A 137 -6.28 -8.52 -1.58
CA HIS A 137 -7.18 -9.24 -0.68
C HIS A 137 -8.58 -9.48 -1.27
N GLU A 138 -8.89 -10.75 -1.61
CA GLU A 138 -10.15 -11.14 -2.26
C GLU A 138 -11.40 -10.86 -1.40
N MET A 139 -11.34 -11.14 -0.09
CA MET A 139 -12.50 -10.96 0.77
C MET A 139 -12.84 -9.48 0.97
N LEU A 140 -11.83 -8.65 1.24
CA LEU A 140 -12.02 -7.20 1.38
C LEU A 140 -12.42 -6.55 0.05
N TYR A 141 -11.94 -7.07 -1.09
CA TYR A 141 -12.45 -6.66 -2.40
C TYR A 141 -13.97 -6.86 -2.51
N ARG A 142 -14.49 -8.02 -2.09
CA ARG A 142 -15.93 -8.30 -2.12
C ARG A 142 -16.71 -7.44 -1.12
N GLU A 143 -16.13 -7.17 0.04
CA GLU A 143 -16.73 -6.31 1.06
C GLU A 143 -16.83 -4.86 0.56
N LEU A 144 -15.76 -4.32 -0.02
CA LEU A 144 -15.75 -3.01 -0.65
C LEU A 144 -16.79 -2.90 -1.77
N GLY A 145 -16.94 -3.96 -2.59
CA GLY A 145 -17.98 -4.03 -3.62
C GLY A 145 -19.40 -3.95 -3.06
N ARG A 146 -19.68 -4.64 -1.94
CA ARG A 146 -20.97 -4.56 -1.24
C ARG A 146 -21.20 -3.18 -0.62
N LEU A 147 -20.15 -2.60 -0.04
CA LEU A 147 -20.22 -1.28 0.59
C LEU A 147 -20.64 -0.18 -0.40
N ILE A 148 -20.07 -0.18 -1.61
CA ILE A 148 -20.42 0.82 -2.62
C ILE A 148 -21.75 0.56 -3.34
N ALA A 149 -22.29 -0.67 -3.23
CA ALA A 149 -23.59 -1.00 -3.81
C ALA A 149 -24.76 -0.37 -3.02
N ASP A 150 -24.52 0.03 -1.77
CA ASP A 150 -25.51 0.74 -0.93
C ASP A 150 -24.94 2.08 -0.44
N LEU A 151 -25.33 3.15 -1.10
CA LEU A 151 -24.96 4.53 -0.74
C LEU A 151 -26.05 5.25 0.06
N SER A 152 -27.10 4.55 0.51
CA SER A 152 -28.22 5.13 1.27
C SER A 152 -27.79 5.79 2.58
N PRO A 153 -26.70 5.36 3.29
CA PRO A 153 -26.22 6.06 4.48
C PRO A 153 -25.59 7.43 4.22
N GLY A 154 -25.43 7.79 2.95
CA GLY A 154 -24.72 8.99 2.51
C GLY A 154 -23.29 8.71 2.06
N VAL A 155 -22.89 9.37 0.98
CA VAL A 155 -21.58 9.11 0.31
C VAL A 155 -20.38 9.38 1.21
N ASP A 156 -20.43 10.37 2.10
CA ASP A 156 -19.36 10.68 3.05
C ASP A 156 -19.15 9.56 4.10
N VAL A 157 -20.25 9.00 4.60
CA VAL A 157 -20.21 7.87 5.54
C VAL A 157 -19.63 6.64 4.87
N VAL A 158 -20.11 6.34 3.65
CA VAL A 158 -19.61 5.20 2.86
C VAL A 158 -18.15 5.41 2.49
N TYR A 159 -17.75 6.62 2.05
CA TYR A 159 -16.36 6.94 1.74
C TYR A 159 -15.44 6.71 2.93
N SER A 160 -15.81 7.12 4.12
CA SER A 160 -14.99 6.96 5.32
C SER A 160 -14.73 5.48 5.64
N LYS A 161 -15.76 4.64 5.54
CA LYS A 161 -15.63 3.18 5.69
C LYS A 161 -14.83 2.56 4.54
N TYR A 162 -15.10 3.01 3.31
CA TYR A 162 -14.39 2.55 2.11
C TYR A 162 -12.89 2.81 2.23
N ARG A 163 -12.50 4.02 2.66
CA ARG A 163 -11.10 4.42 2.84
C ARG A 163 -10.37 3.51 3.84
N ALA A 164 -10.99 3.19 4.96
CA ALA A 164 -10.40 2.30 5.96
C ALA A 164 -10.22 0.87 5.41
N LEU A 165 -11.28 0.28 4.85
CA LEU A 165 -11.23 -1.08 4.27
C LEU A 165 -10.29 -1.17 3.06
N HIS A 166 -10.23 -0.14 2.23
CA HIS A 166 -9.33 -0.08 1.09
C HIS A 166 -7.87 -0.09 1.52
N ALA A 167 -7.51 0.74 2.50
CA ALA A 167 -6.16 0.78 3.04
C ALA A 167 -5.79 -0.53 3.77
N GLU A 168 -6.73 -1.14 4.48
CA GLU A 168 -6.58 -2.48 5.05
C GLU A 168 -6.32 -3.51 3.95
N ALA A 169 -7.14 -3.55 2.89
CA ALA A 169 -6.96 -4.47 1.78
C ALA A 169 -5.55 -4.38 1.16
N LEU A 170 -5.08 -3.16 0.89
CA LEU A 170 -3.76 -2.92 0.32
C LEU A 170 -2.61 -3.14 1.30
N SER A 171 -2.86 -3.21 2.62
CA SER A 171 -1.83 -3.54 3.61
C SER A 171 -1.42 -5.02 3.58
N HIS A 172 -2.27 -5.88 3.01
CA HIS A 172 -1.95 -7.29 2.82
C HIS A 172 -0.99 -7.48 1.66
N PRO A 173 0.15 -8.16 1.84
CA PRO A 173 1.08 -8.43 0.75
C PRO A 173 0.39 -9.21 -0.38
N SER A 174 0.54 -8.75 -1.61
CA SER A 174 0.14 -9.54 -2.77
C SER A 174 1.08 -10.74 -2.97
N SER A 175 0.66 -11.69 -3.80
CA SER A 175 1.47 -12.87 -4.13
C SER A 175 1.44 -13.13 -5.64
N PRO A 176 2.46 -13.83 -6.19
CA PRO A 176 2.46 -14.21 -7.61
C PRO A 176 1.20 -14.96 -8.04
N GLY A 177 0.63 -15.79 -7.14
CA GLY A 177 -0.63 -16.49 -7.42
C GLY A 177 -1.84 -15.56 -7.51
N ARG A 178 -1.95 -14.56 -6.62
CA ARG A 178 -3.04 -13.56 -6.68
C ARG A 178 -2.91 -12.69 -7.92
N HIS A 179 -1.71 -12.21 -8.23
CA HIS A 179 -1.46 -11.47 -9.47
C HIS A 179 -1.79 -12.31 -10.72
N HIS A 180 -1.38 -13.58 -10.74
CA HIS A 180 -1.74 -14.48 -11.84
C HIS A 180 -3.27 -14.57 -12.03
N ASN A 181 -4.03 -14.73 -10.96
CA ASN A 181 -5.50 -14.79 -11.03
C ASN A 181 -6.10 -13.49 -11.60
N VAL A 182 -5.60 -12.33 -11.18
CA VAL A 182 -6.03 -11.02 -11.72
C VAL A 182 -5.65 -10.88 -13.17
N LEU A 183 -4.41 -11.22 -13.55
CA LEU A 183 -3.95 -11.18 -14.93
C LEU A 183 -4.78 -12.11 -15.83
N MET A 184 -5.09 -13.32 -15.40
CA MET A 184 -5.96 -14.24 -16.15
C MET A 184 -7.40 -13.74 -16.27
N HIS A 185 -7.91 -13.04 -15.25
CA HIS A 185 -9.21 -12.38 -15.33
C HIS A 185 -9.21 -11.26 -16.38
N LEU A 186 -8.21 -10.39 -16.37
CA LEU A 186 -8.05 -9.31 -17.35
C LEU A 186 -7.76 -9.87 -18.78
N TYR A 187 -6.99 -10.95 -18.88
CA TYR A 187 -6.80 -11.67 -20.15
C TYR A 187 -8.13 -12.10 -20.77
N GLY A 188 -9.12 -12.47 -19.96
CA GLY A 188 -10.46 -12.85 -20.41
C GLY A 188 -11.16 -11.80 -21.29
N TYR A 189 -10.87 -10.52 -21.12
CA TYR A 189 -11.42 -9.43 -21.94
C TYR A 189 -10.88 -9.46 -23.38
N PHE A 190 -9.66 -9.97 -23.57
CA PHE A 190 -9.01 -10.03 -24.88
C PHE A 190 -9.27 -11.31 -25.67
N LYS A 191 -9.95 -12.31 -25.08
CA LYS A 191 -10.10 -13.64 -25.68
C LYS A 191 -10.78 -13.64 -27.08
N ASN A 192 -11.63 -12.64 -27.35
CA ASN A 192 -12.34 -12.53 -28.63
C ASN A 192 -11.72 -11.51 -29.60
N THR A 193 -10.78 -10.68 -29.14
CA THR A 193 -10.16 -9.60 -29.92
C THR A 193 -8.74 -9.95 -30.37
N LEU A 194 -7.98 -10.67 -29.54
CA LEU A 194 -6.63 -11.08 -29.89
C LEU A 194 -6.61 -12.24 -30.87
N ARG A 195 -5.66 -12.23 -31.81
CA ARG A 195 -5.30 -13.39 -32.64
C ARG A 195 -4.66 -14.48 -31.80
N ASP A 196 -4.72 -15.73 -32.25
CA ASP A 196 -4.26 -16.87 -31.43
C ASP A 196 -2.78 -16.82 -31.04
N ALA A 197 -1.90 -16.32 -31.92
CA ALA A 197 -0.50 -16.09 -31.57
C ALA A 197 -0.36 -15.10 -30.41
N ALA A 198 -1.02 -13.93 -30.47
CA ALA A 198 -0.96 -12.92 -29.40
C ALA A 198 -1.60 -13.41 -28.09
N LYS A 199 -2.65 -14.26 -28.16
CA LYS A 199 -3.20 -14.94 -26.97
C LYS A 199 -2.18 -15.86 -26.33
N SER A 200 -1.49 -16.66 -27.16
CA SER A 200 -0.44 -17.57 -26.70
C SER A 200 0.70 -16.80 -26.04
N ASP A 201 1.18 -15.73 -26.66
CA ASP A 201 2.27 -14.89 -26.14
C ASP A 201 1.89 -14.26 -24.80
N LEU A 202 0.68 -13.67 -24.71
CA LEU A 202 0.22 -13.06 -23.46
C LEU A 202 0.08 -14.09 -22.32
N ARG A 203 -0.43 -15.27 -22.61
CA ARG A 203 -0.50 -16.39 -21.64
C ARG A 203 0.87 -16.83 -21.17
N ASP A 204 1.80 -17.03 -22.12
CA ASP A 204 3.17 -17.44 -21.81
C ASP A 204 3.87 -16.44 -20.88
N VAL A 205 3.70 -15.16 -21.14
CA VAL A 205 4.26 -14.09 -20.29
C VAL A 205 3.63 -14.09 -18.89
N ILE A 206 2.30 -14.30 -18.76
CA ILE A 206 1.63 -14.42 -17.47
C ILE A 206 2.17 -15.64 -16.69
N ASP A 207 2.37 -16.78 -17.36
CA ASP A 207 2.92 -17.98 -16.74
C ASP A 207 4.40 -17.83 -16.35
N LYS A 208 5.20 -17.13 -17.18
CA LYS A 208 6.58 -16.76 -16.86
C LYS A 208 6.65 -15.85 -15.62
N TYR A 209 5.73 -14.90 -15.49
CA TYR A 209 5.61 -14.09 -14.27
C TYR A 209 5.32 -14.99 -13.05
N ARG A 210 4.33 -15.88 -13.13
CA ARG A 210 3.98 -16.79 -12.03
C ARG A 210 5.16 -17.65 -11.57
N LYS A 211 6.02 -18.05 -12.52
CA LYS A 211 7.24 -18.83 -12.29
C LYS A 211 8.44 -17.98 -11.81
N GLY A 212 8.29 -16.67 -11.70
CA GLY A 212 9.37 -15.75 -11.30
C GLY A 212 10.42 -15.49 -12.39
N VAL A 213 10.15 -15.83 -13.65
CA VAL A 213 11.07 -15.65 -14.78
C VAL A 213 11.09 -14.19 -15.25
N VAL A 214 9.95 -13.49 -15.17
CA VAL A 214 9.82 -12.09 -15.52
C VAL A 214 9.13 -11.32 -14.38
N PRO A 215 9.40 -10.01 -14.21
CA PRO A 215 8.71 -9.18 -13.23
C PRO A 215 7.26 -8.90 -13.65
N LEU A 216 6.41 -8.46 -12.68
CA LEU A 216 5.00 -8.14 -12.89
C LEU A 216 4.77 -7.07 -13.98
N THR A 217 5.71 -6.15 -14.11
CA THR A 217 5.65 -5.07 -15.11
C THR A 217 5.56 -5.57 -16.55
N VAL A 218 6.11 -6.73 -16.85
CA VAL A 218 6.08 -7.28 -18.22
C VAL A 218 4.65 -7.64 -18.65
N PRO A 219 3.91 -8.53 -17.96
CA PRO A 219 2.53 -8.84 -18.35
C PRO A 219 1.58 -7.63 -18.21
N THR A 220 1.77 -6.74 -17.25
CA THR A 220 0.91 -5.56 -17.09
C THR A 220 1.11 -4.55 -18.23
N MET A 221 2.34 -4.30 -18.65
CA MET A 221 2.62 -3.43 -19.82
C MET A 221 2.05 -4.01 -21.11
N MET A 222 2.20 -5.33 -21.33
CA MET A 222 1.66 -6.02 -22.49
C MET A 222 0.12 -5.94 -22.55
N MET A 223 -0.55 -6.17 -21.42
CA MET A 223 -2.01 -6.01 -21.31
C MET A 223 -2.45 -4.57 -21.59
N ARG A 224 -1.75 -3.60 -21.02
CA ARG A 224 -2.07 -2.18 -21.22
C ARG A 224 -1.91 -1.78 -22.70
N GLN A 225 -0.89 -2.28 -23.36
CA GLN A 225 -0.69 -2.04 -24.81
C GLN A 225 -1.86 -2.63 -25.62
N HIS A 226 -2.31 -3.85 -25.30
CA HIS A 226 -3.48 -4.44 -25.96
C HIS A 226 -4.76 -3.66 -25.66
N ALA A 227 -5.00 -3.25 -24.40
CA ALA A 227 -6.17 -2.45 -24.03
C ALA A 227 -6.25 -1.16 -24.86
N LYS A 228 -5.14 -0.44 -25.00
CA LYS A 228 -5.05 0.76 -25.86
C LYS A 228 -5.27 0.46 -27.33
N HIS A 229 -4.67 -0.60 -27.86
CA HIS A 229 -4.80 -0.97 -29.26
C HIS A 229 -6.23 -1.35 -29.66
N PHE A 230 -6.98 -1.99 -28.74
CA PHE A 230 -8.35 -2.42 -28.98
C PHE A 230 -9.40 -1.48 -28.35
N GLU A 231 -8.95 -0.33 -27.81
CA GLU A 231 -9.81 0.68 -27.19
C GLU A 231 -10.70 0.10 -26.08
N ASP A 232 -10.20 -0.91 -25.35
CA ASP A 232 -10.89 -1.46 -24.18
C ASP A 232 -10.69 -0.54 -22.98
N LEU A 233 -11.54 0.48 -22.88
CA LEU A 233 -11.48 1.52 -21.84
C LEU A 233 -11.58 0.93 -20.44
N TYR A 234 -12.32 -0.16 -20.25
CA TYR A 234 -12.42 -0.79 -18.94
C TYR A 234 -11.09 -1.37 -18.46
N VAL A 235 -10.40 -2.13 -19.32
CA VAL A 235 -9.08 -2.69 -18.98
C VAL A 235 -8.02 -1.59 -18.94
N GLU A 236 -8.04 -0.65 -19.87
CA GLU A 236 -7.08 0.46 -19.92
C GLU A 236 -7.08 1.29 -18.64
N HIS A 237 -8.25 1.55 -18.07
CA HIS A 237 -8.41 2.35 -16.86
C HIS A 237 -8.16 1.55 -15.55
N GLN A 238 -7.82 0.26 -15.62
CA GLN A 238 -7.46 -0.47 -14.42
C GLN A 238 -6.13 0.03 -13.85
N THR A 239 -6.15 0.65 -12.67
CA THR A 239 -4.96 1.16 -11.98
C THR A 239 -3.95 0.05 -11.66
N TYR A 240 -4.41 -1.22 -11.62
CA TYR A 240 -3.57 -2.41 -11.50
C TYR A 240 -2.49 -2.50 -12.59
N LEU A 241 -2.78 -2.05 -13.81
CA LEU A 241 -1.85 -2.12 -14.93
C LEU A 241 -0.75 -1.05 -14.87
N GLN A 242 -1.01 0.06 -14.18
CA GLN A 242 -0.03 1.11 -13.90
C GLN A 242 -0.42 1.83 -12.60
N PRO A 243 -0.07 1.28 -11.43
CA PRO A 243 -0.51 1.82 -10.14
C PRO A 243 0.16 3.15 -9.77
N PHE A 244 1.30 3.48 -10.36
CA PHE A 244 2.06 4.71 -10.18
C PHE A 244 2.84 5.06 -11.46
N PRO A 245 3.42 6.27 -11.59
CA PRO A 245 4.23 6.69 -12.74
C PRO A 245 5.40 5.72 -13.01
N VAL A 246 5.60 5.34 -14.29
CA VAL A 246 6.61 4.34 -14.69
C VAL A 246 8.04 4.78 -14.38
N GLU A 247 8.28 6.07 -14.30
CA GLU A 247 9.57 6.68 -13.97
C GLU A 247 10.08 6.28 -12.58
N LEU A 248 9.18 5.83 -11.70
CA LEU A 248 9.49 5.37 -10.33
C LEU A 248 9.81 3.87 -10.24
N ILE A 249 9.79 3.14 -11.36
CA ILE A 249 10.09 1.68 -11.41
C ILE A 249 11.60 1.40 -11.32
N LYS A 250 12.45 2.40 -11.34
CA LYS A 250 13.94 2.29 -11.36
C LYS A 250 14.54 1.47 -10.22
#